data_c69b7aed74372355385ea7e9ec9ef992
#
_entry.id   c69b7aed74372355385ea7e9ec9ef992
#
_cell.length_a   1.000
_cell.length_b   1.000
_cell.length_c   1.000
_cell.angle_alpha   90.00
_cell.angle_beta   90.00
_cell.angle_gamma   90.00
#
_symmetry.space_group_name_H-M   'P 1'
#
loop_
_entity.id
_entity.type
_entity.pdbx_description
1 polymer ?
#
loop_
_entity_poly.entity_id
_entity_poly.type
_entity_poly.pdbx_seq_one_letter_code
_entity_poly.pdbx_strand_id
1 'polypeptide(L)'
;AVPSQSLLLEKALGEVNHSGGQLFTEDSEDYQTILRWIENGALDDSGDTPVPVGIELLPTKIVLAGTGQSQPTVVLAKYSDGSVRDVTRLALFLSNNDAVATVGKDGIAKGNNRGGAFVFARFNKYTVGSEVIVLPTSDDFRWAAPSEANYVDNLVNDKLKKLRMNPSELCNDE
;
A
#
# COMPACT_ATOMS: atom_id res chain seq x y z
N ALA A 1 34.42 -20.74 -4.74
CA ALA A 1 33.93 -19.41 -5.17
C ALA A 1 33.76 -18.55 -3.92
N VAL A 2 33.99 -17.26 -4.02
CA VAL A 2 33.78 -16.31 -2.93
C VAL A 2 32.30 -15.88 -2.95
N PRO A 3 31.49 -16.16 -1.94
CA PRO A 3 30.06 -15.88 -1.95
C PRO A 3 29.69 -14.43 -2.23
N SER A 4 30.45 -13.47 -1.69
CA SER A 4 30.24 -12.03 -1.92
C SER A 4 30.50 -11.58 -3.38
N GLN A 5 31.27 -12.36 -4.15
CA GLN A 5 31.53 -12.14 -5.58
C GLN A 5 30.53 -12.90 -6.47
N SER A 6 29.41 -13.28 -5.95
CA SER A 6 28.32 -13.86 -6.75
C SER A 6 27.74 -12.81 -7.67
N LEU A 7 27.61 -13.13 -8.97
CA LEU A 7 27.00 -12.26 -9.96
C LEU A 7 25.57 -11.81 -9.58
N LEU A 8 24.86 -12.62 -8.79
CA LEU A 8 23.55 -12.28 -8.22
C LEU A 8 23.64 -11.06 -7.30
N LEU A 9 24.64 -11.02 -6.43
CA LEU A 9 24.90 -9.91 -5.50
C LEU A 9 25.48 -8.70 -6.22
N GLU A 10 26.53 -8.89 -7.05
CA GLU A 10 27.19 -7.80 -7.79
C GLU A 10 26.20 -7.03 -8.69
N LYS A 11 25.29 -7.74 -9.36
CA LYS A 11 24.22 -7.09 -10.15
C LYS A 11 23.26 -6.31 -9.26
N ALA A 12 22.81 -6.88 -8.17
CA ALA A 12 21.88 -6.22 -7.28
C ALA A 12 22.50 -5.03 -6.53
N LEU A 13 23.81 -5.03 -6.29
CA LEU A 13 24.58 -3.89 -5.81
C LEU A 13 24.80 -2.79 -6.86
N GLY A 14 24.55 -3.09 -8.14
CA GLY A 14 24.83 -2.18 -9.25
C GLY A 14 26.29 -2.13 -9.69
N GLU A 15 27.15 -3.03 -9.21
CA GLU A 15 28.58 -3.10 -9.56
C GLU A 15 28.80 -3.64 -10.97
N VAL A 16 27.86 -4.46 -11.46
CA VAL A 16 27.84 -4.98 -12.83
C VAL A 16 26.72 -4.33 -13.61
N ASN A 17 27.06 -3.77 -14.79
CA ASN A 17 26.11 -3.06 -15.63
C ASN A 17 24.99 -4.00 -16.11
N HIS A 18 23.74 -3.62 -15.79
CA HIS A 18 22.52 -4.34 -16.18
C HIS A 18 21.30 -3.40 -16.14
N SER A 19 20.17 -3.82 -16.71
CA SER A 19 18.95 -2.99 -16.80
C SER A 19 18.19 -2.83 -15.48
N GLY A 20 18.51 -3.61 -14.44
CA GLY A 20 17.79 -3.61 -13.15
C GLY A 20 18.18 -2.50 -12.17
N GLY A 21 19.33 -1.82 -12.40
CA GLY A 21 19.88 -0.83 -11.47
C GLY A 21 20.27 -1.40 -10.11
N GLN A 22 20.61 -0.51 -9.18
CA GLN A 22 20.91 -0.90 -7.81
C GLN A 22 19.61 -1.18 -7.03
N LEU A 23 19.50 -2.37 -6.45
CA LEU A 23 18.34 -2.80 -5.67
C LEU A 23 18.55 -2.61 -4.17
N PHE A 24 19.76 -2.84 -3.67
CA PHE A 24 20.15 -2.73 -2.25
C PHE A 24 21.63 -2.40 -2.10
N THR A 25 22.07 -2.15 -0.88
CA THR A 25 23.46 -1.92 -0.46
C THR A 25 23.97 -3.09 0.38
N GLU A 26 25.29 -3.21 0.57
CA GLU A 26 25.90 -4.32 1.33
C GLU A 26 25.45 -4.40 2.80
N ASP A 27 25.09 -3.26 3.41
CA ASP A 27 24.59 -3.16 4.77
C ASP A 27 23.10 -3.50 4.90
N SER A 28 22.41 -3.72 3.77
CA SER A 28 20.98 -4.04 3.78
C SER A 28 20.71 -5.47 4.28
N GLU A 29 19.56 -5.65 4.89
CA GLU A 29 19.07 -6.94 5.37
C GLU A 29 18.87 -7.95 4.23
N ASP A 30 18.46 -7.45 3.05
CA ASP A 30 18.27 -8.25 1.84
C ASP A 30 19.60 -8.82 1.33
N TYR A 31 20.64 -7.98 1.25
CA TYR A 31 21.99 -8.41 0.88
C TYR A 31 22.50 -9.49 1.83
N GLN A 32 22.44 -9.25 3.13
CA GLN A 32 22.92 -10.18 4.16
C GLN A 32 22.16 -11.51 4.14
N THR A 33 20.88 -11.48 3.79
CA THR A 33 20.05 -12.68 3.68
C THR A 33 20.47 -13.53 2.48
N ILE A 34 20.66 -12.90 1.30
CA ILE A 34 21.10 -13.60 0.10
C ILE A 34 22.54 -14.11 0.26
N LEU A 35 23.43 -13.30 0.85
CA LEU A 35 24.81 -13.71 1.09
C LEU A 35 24.86 -14.98 1.97
N ARG A 36 24.14 -14.99 3.09
CA ARG A 36 24.05 -16.16 3.96
C ARG A 36 23.48 -17.40 3.27
N TRP A 37 22.49 -17.21 2.39
CA TRP A 37 21.94 -18.31 1.60
C TRP A 37 23.01 -18.90 0.65
N ILE A 38 23.80 -18.07 -0.02
CA ILE A 38 24.89 -18.49 -0.90
C ILE A 38 25.99 -19.19 -0.07
N GLU A 39 26.39 -18.64 1.09
CA GLU A 39 27.38 -19.23 2.00
C GLU A 39 26.97 -20.61 2.49
N ASN A 40 25.68 -20.83 2.68
CA ASN A 40 25.11 -22.13 3.05
C ASN A 40 24.91 -23.09 1.86
N GLY A 41 25.46 -22.76 0.67
CA GLY A 41 25.44 -23.64 -0.48
C GLY A 41 24.27 -23.41 -1.43
N ALA A 42 23.53 -22.30 -1.29
CA ALA A 42 22.41 -21.92 -2.15
C ALA A 42 21.39 -23.07 -2.34
N LEU A 43 21.12 -23.79 -1.25
CA LEU A 43 20.23 -24.94 -1.24
C LEU A 43 18.83 -24.54 -1.68
N ASP A 44 18.24 -25.38 -2.51
CA ASP A 44 16.84 -25.26 -2.90
C ASP A 44 15.92 -25.74 -1.77
N ASP A 45 14.73 -25.19 -1.68
CA ASP A 45 13.70 -25.65 -0.75
C ASP A 45 13.26 -27.07 -1.14
N SER A 46 13.49 -28.03 -0.26
CA SER A 46 13.04 -29.40 -0.46
C SER A 46 11.68 -29.63 0.21
N GLY A 47 10.63 -29.90 -0.56
CA GLY A 47 9.34 -30.34 -0.05
C GLY A 47 8.28 -29.24 0.05
N ASP A 48 7.41 -29.37 1.05
CA ASP A 48 6.22 -28.53 1.22
C ASP A 48 6.53 -27.14 1.82
N THR A 49 7.28 -26.32 1.06
CA THR A 49 7.52 -24.94 1.48
C THR A 49 6.19 -24.16 1.50
N PRO A 50 5.85 -23.54 2.64
CA PRO A 50 4.62 -22.78 2.75
C PRO A 50 4.55 -21.65 1.73
N VAL A 51 3.47 -21.58 0.94
CA VAL A 51 3.24 -20.55 -0.06
C VAL A 51 2.14 -19.59 0.39
N PRO A 52 2.21 -18.30 0.01
CA PRO A 52 1.14 -17.37 0.31
C PRO A 52 -0.16 -17.80 -0.38
N VAL A 53 -1.26 -17.87 0.37
CA VAL A 53 -2.60 -18.21 -0.11
C VAL A 53 -3.57 -17.02 -0.08
N GLY A 54 -3.16 -15.91 0.52
CA GLY A 54 -3.91 -14.65 0.56
C GLY A 54 -3.17 -13.58 1.33
N ILE A 55 -3.59 -12.32 1.16
CA ILE A 55 -3.09 -11.19 1.94
C ILE A 55 -4.24 -10.33 2.46
N GLU A 56 -3.97 -9.59 3.52
CA GLU A 56 -4.87 -8.61 4.12
C GLU A 56 -4.11 -7.31 4.38
N LEU A 57 -4.72 -6.16 4.07
CA LEU A 57 -4.19 -4.83 4.37
C LEU A 57 -4.98 -4.23 5.53
N LEU A 58 -4.30 -3.88 6.60
CA LEU A 58 -4.88 -3.30 7.81
C LEU A 58 -4.34 -1.88 8.07
N PRO A 59 -5.20 -0.95 8.52
CA PRO A 59 -6.64 -1.09 8.64
C PRO A 59 -7.32 -1.12 7.25
N THR A 60 -8.47 -1.77 7.14
CA THR A 60 -9.26 -1.86 5.89
C THR A 60 -9.85 -0.52 5.46
N LYS A 61 -9.87 0.45 6.37
CA LYS A 61 -10.32 1.82 6.14
C LYS A 61 -9.50 2.79 6.97
N ILE A 62 -9.04 3.86 6.34
CA ILE A 62 -8.22 4.92 6.92
C ILE A 62 -9.00 6.24 6.83
N VAL A 63 -9.11 6.94 7.97
CA VAL A 63 -9.69 8.28 8.02
C VAL A 63 -8.65 9.22 8.62
N LEU A 64 -8.16 10.14 7.81
CA LEU A 64 -7.18 11.14 8.21
C LEU A 64 -7.88 12.47 8.48
N ALA A 65 -7.66 13.03 9.67
CA ALA A 65 -8.31 14.25 10.14
C ALA A 65 -7.69 15.54 9.58
N GLY A 66 -7.13 15.49 8.39
CA GLY A 66 -6.54 16.64 7.71
C GLY A 66 -5.34 16.30 6.85
N THR A 67 -4.90 17.28 6.07
CA THR A 67 -3.69 17.22 5.27
C THR A 67 -2.45 17.03 6.14
N GLY A 68 -1.51 16.19 5.70
CA GLY A 68 -0.26 15.90 6.40
C GLY A 68 -0.39 14.83 7.48
N GLN A 69 -1.61 14.45 7.87
CA GLN A 69 -1.83 13.33 8.78
C GLN A 69 -1.43 12.02 8.11
N SER A 70 -0.96 11.08 8.91
CA SER A 70 -0.51 9.78 8.41
C SER A 70 -1.00 8.63 9.30
N GLN A 71 -1.15 7.46 8.69
CA GLN A 71 -1.55 6.22 9.35
C GLN A 71 -0.66 5.08 8.84
N PRO A 72 0.05 4.38 9.73
CA PRO A 72 0.73 3.15 9.38
C PRO A 72 -0.28 2.08 8.94
N THR A 73 0.12 1.28 7.94
CA THR A 73 -0.61 0.10 7.51
C THR A 73 0.24 -1.15 7.68
N VAL A 74 -0.40 -2.30 7.77
CA VAL A 74 0.25 -3.61 7.90
C VAL A 74 -0.31 -4.54 6.85
N VAL A 75 0.57 -5.26 6.15
CA VAL A 75 0.20 -6.31 5.21
C VAL A 75 0.47 -7.66 5.84
N LEU A 76 -0.59 -8.43 6.10
CA LEU A 76 -0.51 -9.78 6.63
C LEU A 76 -0.72 -10.78 5.51
N ALA A 77 0.21 -11.71 5.34
CA ALA A 77 0.08 -12.84 4.40
C ALA A 77 -0.28 -14.12 5.14
N LYS A 78 -1.33 -14.80 4.67
CA LYS A 78 -1.69 -16.17 5.09
C LYS A 78 -0.97 -17.15 4.21
N TYR A 79 -0.39 -18.18 4.82
CA TYR A 79 0.36 -19.23 4.13
C TYR A 79 -0.38 -20.57 4.14
N SER A 80 0.03 -21.47 3.25
CA SER A 80 -0.61 -22.79 3.06
C SER A 80 -0.51 -23.71 4.30
N ASP A 81 0.45 -23.45 5.18
CA ASP A 81 0.61 -24.12 6.48
C ASP A 81 -0.28 -23.55 7.60
N GLY A 82 -1.12 -22.55 7.28
CA GLY A 82 -1.97 -21.84 8.23
C GLY A 82 -1.26 -20.71 8.98
N SER A 83 0.05 -20.51 8.79
CA SER A 83 0.78 -19.40 9.41
C SER A 83 0.37 -18.05 8.82
N VAL A 84 0.48 -17.00 9.64
CA VAL A 84 0.29 -15.61 9.21
C VAL A 84 1.57 -14.85 9.47
N ARG A 85 2.06 -14.11 8.47
CA ARG A 85 3.32 -13.36 8.55
C ARG A 85 3.10 -11.91 8.14
N ASP A 86 3.76 -10.99 8.82
CA ASP A 86 3.85 -9.60 8.42
C ASP A 86 4.79 -9.49 7.21
N VAL A 87 4.26 -9.07 6.08
CA VAL A 87 4.98 -8.90 4.81
C VAL A 87 4.97 -7.44 4.36
N THR A 88 4.69 -6.50 5.26
CA THR A 88 4.59 -5.06 4.96
C THR A 88 5.82 -4.55 4.21
N ARG A 89 7.02 -4.91 4.67
CA ARG A 89 8.29 -4.49 4.05
C ARG A 89 8.57 -5.12 2.68
N LEU A 90 7.89 -6.23 2.38
CA LEU A 90 8.02 -6.96 1.12
C LEU A 90 6.90 -6.61 0.12
N ALA A 91 5.90 -5.87 0.55
CA ALA A 91 4.77 -5.47 -0.28
C ALA A 91 5.11 -4.24 -1.13
N LEU A 92 4.58 -4.22 -2.35
CA LEU A 92 4.58 -3.04 -3.20
C LEU A 92 3.31 -2.24 -2.92
N PHE A 93 3.49 -0.97 -2.52
CA PHE A 93 2.40 -0.06 -2.26
C PHE A 93 2.13 0.87 -3.43
N LEU A 94 0.85 1.17 -3.66
CA LEU A 94 0.35 2.06 -4.72
C LEU A 94 -0.84 2.86 -4.21
N SER A 95 -1.03 4.05 -4.73
CA SER A 95 -2.26 4.82 -4.56
C SER A 95 -2.95 4.99 -5.92
N ASN A 96 -4.28 5.04 -5.93
CA ASN A 96 -5.03 5.38 -7.14
C ASN A 96 -5.17 6.89 -7.35
N ASN A 97 -4.86 7.69 -6.31
CA ASN A 97 -4.96 9.13 -6.37
C ASN A 97 -3.96 9.79 -5.39
N ASP A 98 -2.74 9.98 -5.87
CA ASP A 98 -1.65 10.58 -5.09
C ASP A 98 -1.93 12.03 -4.70
N ALA A 99 -2.82 12.73 -5.42
CA ALA A 99 -3.23 14.07 -5.03
C ALA A 99 -4.02 14.08 -3.71
N VAL A 100 -4.75 13.00 -3.38
CA VAL A 100 -5.51 12.86 -2.13
C VAL A 100 -4.68 12.17 -1.06
N ALA A 101 -4.09 11.03 -1.38
CA ALA A 101 -3.28 10.28 -0.42
C ALA A 101 -2.15 9.53 -1.12
N THR A 102 -0.99 9.51 -0.51
CA THR A 102 0.17 8.70 -0.91
C THR A 102 0.43 7.60 0.11
N VAL A 103 1.18 6.59 -0.30
CA VAL A 103 1.66 5.54 0.59
C VAL A 103 3.14 5.27 0.31
N GLY A 104 3.95 5.27 1.36
CA GLY A 104 5.38 5.01 1.27
C GLY A 104 5.70 3.51 1.15
N LYS A 105 6.96 3.19 0.82
CA LYS A 105 7.47 1.80 0.83
C LYS A 105 7.42 1.16 2.22
N ASP A 106 7.38 1.99 3.25
CA ASP A 106 7.23 1.61 4.67
C ASP A 106 5.79 1.31 5.07
N GLY A 107 4.84 1.42 4.13
CA GLY A 107 3.42 1.20 4.38
C GLY A 107 2.73 2.37 5.11
N ILE A 108 3.37 3.56 5.20
CA ILE A 108 2.74 4.72 5.83
C ILE A 108 1.88 5.46 4.81
N ALA A 109 0.56 5.43 5.00
CA ALA A 109 -0.39 6.21 4.23
C ALA A 109 -0.42 7.66 4.75
N LYS A 110 -0.29 8.65 3.85
CA LYS A 110 -0.27 10.08 4.17
C LYS A 110 -1.30 10.84 3.36
N GLY A 111 -2.10 11.67 4.05
CA GLY A 111 -3.09 12.55 3.42
C GLY A 111 -2.45 13.81 2.84
N ASN A 112 -2.74 14.10 1.56
CA ASN A 112 -2.25 15.27 0.84
C ASN A 112 -3.34 16.33 0.68
N ASN A 113 -4.45 15.99 0.03
CA ASN A 113 -5.62 16.88 -0.12
C ASN A 113 -6.88 16.19 0.38
N ARG A 114 -7.88 17.01 0.75
CA ARG A 114 -9.23 16.52 1.09
C ARG A 114 -9.81 15.66 -0.04
N GLY A 115 -10.39 14.52 0.31
CA GLY A 115 -11.02 13.64 -0.66
C GLY A 115 -11.00 12.18 -0.25
N GLY A 116 -11.29 11.31 -1.22
CA GLY A 116 -11.21 9.86 -1.09
C GLY A 116 -10.22 9.27 -2.08
N ALA A 117 -9.44 8.32 -1.61
CA ALA A 117 -8.51 7.52 -2.41
C ALA A 117 -8.55 6.06 -1.94
N PHE A 118 -7.88 5.19 -2.69
CA PHE A 118 -7.54 3.84 -2.27
C PHE A 118 -6.03 3.67 -2.27
N VAL A 119 -5.49 3.12 -1.21
CA VAL A 119 -4.13 2.60 -1.19
C VAL A 119 -4.19 1.09 -1.36
N PHE A 120 -3.27 0.56 -2.16
CA PHE A 120 -3.18 -0.85 -2.47
C PHE A 120 -1.84 -1.39 -1.99
N ALA A 121 -1.87 -2.63 -1.53
CA ALA A 121 -0.68 -3.42 -1.27
C ALA A 121 -0.69 -4.66 -2.17
N ARG A 122 0.44 -4.92 -2.82
CA ARG A 122 0.65 -6.12 -3.62
C ARG A 122 1.81 -6.93 -3.06
N PHE A 123 1.55 -8.21 -2.80
CA PHE A 123 2.56 -9.17 -2.40
C PHE A 123 2.32 -10.48 -3.14
N ASN A 124 3.37 -11.01 -3.77
CA ASN A 124 3.28 -12.15 -4.67
C ASN A 124 2.24 -11.86 -5.79
N LYS A 125 1.24 -12.71 -5.98
CA LYS A 125 0.15 -12.56 -6.97
C LYS A 125 -1.09 -11.87 -6.41
N TYR A 126 -1.09 -11.49 -5.13
CA TYR A 126 -2.25 -10.92 -4.45
C TYR A 126 -2.16 -9.40 -4.39
N THR A 127 -3.31 -8.75 -4.55
CA THR A 127 -3.47 -7.31 -4.37
C THR A 127 -4.72 -7.05 -3.53
N VAL A 128 -4.59 -6.20 -2.53
CA VAL A 128 -5.69 -5.75 -1.67
C VAL A 128 -5.66 -4.24 -1.52
N GLY A 129 -6.80 -3.64 -1.22
CA GLY A 129 -6.93 -2.20 -1.09
C GLY A 129 -7.57 -1.78 0.22
N SER A 130 -7.23 -0.58 0.70
CA SER A 130 -7.83 0.10 1.83
C SER A 130 -8.37 1.46 1.39
N GLU A 131 -9.60 1.77 1.76
CA GLU A 131 -10.17 3.10 1.52
C GLU A 131 -9.48 4.13 2.41
N VAL A 132 -9.01 5.23 1.81
CA VAL A 132 -8.45 6.38 2.52
C VAL A 132 -9.37 7.59 2.34
N ILE A 133 -9.80 8.17 3.44
CA ILE A 133 -10.57 9.41 3.47
C ILE A 133 -9.73 10.47 4.17
N VAL A 134 -9.47 11.57 3.48
CA VAL A 134 -8.83 12.76 4.05
C VAL A 134 -9.89 13.82 4.27
N LEU A 135 -10.18 14.11 5.53
CA LEU A 135 -11.18 15.10 5.93
C LEU A 135 -10.61 16.53 5.84
N PRO A 136 -11.47 17.57 5.75
CA PRO A 136 -11.04 18.94 5.93
C PRO A 136 -10.56 19.16 7.37
N THR A 137 -9.63 20.09 7.55
CA THR A 137 -9.08 20.43 8.88
C THR A 137 -10.10 21.21 9.73
N SER A 138 -11.05 21.95 9.09
CA SER A 138 -12.11 22.66 9.80
C SER A 138 -13.29 21.75 10.12
N ASP A 139 -13.92 21.97 11.27
CA ASP A 139 -15.08 21.19 11.74
C ASP A 139 -16.42 21.92 11.48
N ASP A 140 -16.44 22.92 10.62
CA ASP A 140 -17.61 23.76 10.32
C ASP A 140 -18.60 23.11 9.34
N PHE A 141 -18.39 21.82 9.00
CA PHE A 141 -19.22 21.12 8.04
C PHE A 141 -20.64 20.93 8.56
N ARG A 142 -21.61 21.47 7.81
CA ARG A 142 -23.04 21.19 8.00
C ARG A 142 -23.58 20.56 6.73
N TRP A 143 -24.22 19.41 6.88
CA TRP A 143 -24.83 18.72 5.76
C TRP A 143 -26.07 19.48 5.27
N ALA A 144 -26.12 19.82 3.98
CA ALA A 144 -27.22 20.57 3.37
C ALA A 144 -28.50 19.75 3.18
N ALA A 145 -28.43 18.42 3.39
CA ALA A 145 -29.56 17.49 3.26
C ALA A 145 -30.33 17.65 1.92
N PRO A 146 -29.66 17.49 0.77
CA PRO A 146 -30.32 17.58 -0.54
C PRO A 146 -31.41 16.53 -0.68
N SER A 147 -32.43 16.79 -1.53
CA SER A 147 -33.46 15.83 -1.83
C SER A 147 -32.90 14.61 -2.57
N GLU A 148 -33.41 13.43 -2.27
CA GLU A 148 -33.00 12.17 -2.85
C GLU A 148 -34.14 11.66 -3.74
N ALA A 149 -33.90 11.50 -5.05
CA ALA A 149 -34.89 11.02 -6.00
C ALA A 149 -34.83 9.49 -6.17
N ASN A 150 -33.68 8.89 -5.91
CA ASN A 150 -33.47 7.46 -6.09
C ASN A 150 -32.31 6.93 -5.22
N TYR A 151 -32.09 5.61 -5.25
CA TYR A 151 -31.05 4.94 -4.43
C TYR A 151 -29.62 5.38 -4.76
N VAL A 152 -29.36 5.87 -5.99
CA VAL A 152 -28.04 6.36 -6.37
C VAL A 152 -27.72 7.64 -5.60
N ASP A 153 -28.70 8.55 -5.46
CA ASP A 153 -28.56 9.76 -4.67
C ASP A 153 -28.20 9.46 -3.22
N ASN A 154 -28.82 8.42 -2.64
CA ASN A 154 -28.53 7.98 -1.28
C ASN A 154 -27.05 7.56 -1.16
N LEU A 155 -26.53 6.74 -2.09
CA LEU A 155 -25.15 6.29 -2.10
C LEU A 155 -24.16 7.44 -2.28
N VAL A 156 -24.48 8.37 -3.19
CA VAL A 156 -23.66 9.57 -3.44
C VAL A 156 -23.65 10.47 -2.22
N ASN A 157 -24.81 10.75 -1.65
CA ASN A 157 -24.95 11.60 -0.45
C ASN A 157 -24.23 10.99 0.74
N ASP A 158 -24.30 9.68 0.95
CA ASP A 158 -23.57 8.99 2.00
C ASP A 158 -22.05 9.11 1.81
N LYS A 159 -21.56 9.06 0.58
CA LYS A 159 -20.14 9.29 0.27
C LYS A 159 -19.75 10.74 0.54
N LEU A 160 -20.56 11.69 0.11
CA LEU A 160 -20.32 13.13 0.32
C LEU A 160 -20.32 13.48 1.81
N LYS A 161 -21.26 12.95 2.60
CA LYS A 161 -21.28 13.09 4.06
C LYS A 161 -19.99 12.58 4.70
N LYS A 162 -19.52 11.39 4.30
CA LYS A 162 -18.25 10.83 4.78
C LYS A 162 -17.04 11.72 4.47
N LEU A 163 -17.07 12.38 3.32
CA LEU A 163 -16.03 13.32 2.88
C LEU A 163 -16.22 14.75 3.46
N ARG A 164 -17.28 14.98 4.24
CA ARG A 164 -17.71 16.30 4.72
C ARG A 164 -17.86 17.32 3.57
N MET A 165 -18.47 16.89 2.46
CA MET A 165 -18.73 17.71 1.27
C MET A 165 -20.24 17.86 1.05
N ASN A 166 -20.70 19.04 0.70
CA ASN A 166 -22.03 19.23 0.16
C ASN A 166 -22.01 19.07 -1.37
N PRO A 167 -23.10 18.59 -1.99
CA PRO A 167 -23.22 18.63 -3.44
C PRO A 167 -23.19 20.08 -3.94
N SER A 168 -22.74 20.26 -5.17
CA SER A 168 -22.87 21.56 -5.85
C SER A 168 -24.33 21.87 -6.14
N GLU A 169 -24.64 23.15 -6.36
CA GLU A 169 -25.92 23.55 -6.93
C GLU A 169 -26.09 22.99 -8.35
N LEU A 170 -27.34 22.92 -8.80
CA LEU A 170 -27.63 22.47 -10.16
C LEU A 170 -26.99 23.45 -11.15
N CYS A 171 -26.35 22.91 -12.19
CA CYS A 171 -25.83 23.75 -13.29
C CYS A 171 -26.99 24.33 -14.09
N ASN A 172 -26.84 25.58 -14.56
CA ASN A 172 -27.72 26.17 -15.55
C ASN A 172 -27.33 25.63 -16.93
N ASP A 173 -28.30 25.56 -17.84
CA ASP A 173 -28.12 25.11 -19.23
C ASP A 173 -27.53 26.24 -20.14
N GLU A 174 -26.65 27.10 -19.60
CA GLU A 174 -25.96 28.15 -20.36
C GLU A 174 -24.53 27.76 -20.71
#